data_1a433cba8a62c71e2546e0ccda43f001
#
_entry.id   1a433cba8a62c71e2546e0ccda43f001
#
_cell.length_a   1.000
_cell.length_b   1.000
_cell.length_c   1.000
_cell.angle_alpha   90.00
_cell.angle_beta   90.00
_cell.angle_gamma   90.00
#
_symmetry.space_group_name_H-M   'P 1'
#
loop_
_entity.id
_entity.type
_entity.pdbx_description
1 polymer ?
#
loop_
_entity_poly.entity_id
_entity_poly.type
_entity_poly.pdbx_seq_one_letter_code
_entity_poly.pdbx_strand_id
1 'polypeptide(L)'
;MPYEKVSIMVAMVVSLLLSVMLAGNYSKDAPVVIIDLDNSVYTRELATRIDASEYMEVTAIVNTPADPESFLYRDQAVAVIFFPQGIEKDRFTGTENHIGVFYDNTNVAQTAEIKEALNELAVLDNAAANGDTGSTNDGIDGGIQIADRNLFSPNASTSNAMALGFLFFFGSMFYTFATIGMIPRLRLTGELDTILRTGTPWDLILRTLPYGALLIVSFAVGLAVLRIWGDLIFSGHLVNFVFVQIFYVFVLGMVTTLTGWTAANPGVAASRMILIIPGGFIFGGTTGPLGHFSDWVVAVSHIWPLTWEFHFTRDIITRGADFMGYAATFGAFLIYIAMIGILYTLKFYSAKKELMEREAEEHTHKGAKLALEEAV
;
A
#
# COMPACT_ATOMS: atom_id res chain seq x y z
N MET A 1 3.67 -31.99 10.91
CA MET A 1 3.74 -31.28 12.20
C MET A 1 2.33 -31.26 12.78
N PRO A 2 2.12 -31.50 14.06
CA PRO A 2 0.80 -31.36 14.66
C PRO A 2 0.33 -29.92 14.53
N TYR A 3 -0.93 -29.75 14.14
CA TYR A 3 -1.57 -28.45 13.87
C TYR A 3 -1.39 -27.45 15.03
N GLU A 4 -1.43 -27.91 16.26
CA GLU A 4 -1.25 -27.10 17.46
C GLU A 4 0.10 -26.37 17.50
N LYS A 5 1.21 -27.06 17.17
CA LYS A 5 2.54 -26.45 17.14
C LYS A 5 2.69 -25.41 16.06
N VAL A 6 2.08 -25.65 14.89
CA VAL A 6 2.09 -24.70 13.77
C VAL A 6 1.26 -23.45 14.14
N SER A 7 0.10 -23.64 14.75
CA SER A 7 -0.77 -22.53 15.18
C SER A 7 -0.09 -21.63 16.21
N ILE A 8 0.55 -22.22 17.23
CA ILE A 8 1.30 -21.45 18.25
C ILE A 8 2.49 -20.71 17.61
N MET A 9 3.24 -21.37 16.72
CA MET A 9 4.37 -20.74 16.03
C MET A 9 3.92 -19.56 15.17
N VAL A 10 2.84 -19.72 14.41
CA VAL A 10 2.26 -18.64 13.57
C VAL A 10 1.78 -17.50 14.46
N ALA A 11 1.04 -17.79 15.53
CA ALA A 11 0.57 -16.76 16.46
C ALA A 11 1.74 -16.00 17.08
N MET A 12 2.82 -16.69 17.48
CA MET A 12 4.00 -16.07 18.07
C MET A 12 4.74 -15.19 17.06
N VAL A 13 4.94 -15.67 15.83
CA VAL A 13 5.61 -14.90 14.76
C VAL A 13 4.78 -13.66 14.40
N VAL A 14 3.46 -13.80 14.23
CA VAL A 14 2.57 -12.67 13.91
C VAL A 14 2.56 -11.66 15.06
N SER A 15 2.45 -12.11 16.31
CA SER A 15 2.48 -11.22 17.48
C SER A 15 3.82 -10.47 17.60
N LEU A 16 4.94 -11.17 17.35
CA LEU A 16 6.26 -10.54 17.36
C LEU A 16 6.38 -9.48 16.25
N LEU A 17 5.95 -9.82 15.02
CA LEU A 17 5.96 -8.88 13.90
C LEU A 17 5.09 -7.66 14.18
N LEU A 18 3.86 -7.87 14.65
CA LEU A 18 2.98 -6.75 15.02
C LEU A 18 3.55 -5.93 16.18
N SER A 19 4.17 -6.55 17.19
CA SER A 19 4.82 -5.81 18.27
C SER A 19 5.96 -4.94 17.78
N VAL A 20 6.78 -5.44 16.85
CA VAL A 20 7.87 -4.64 16.26
C VAL A 20 7.34 -3.51 15.38
N MET A 21 6.26 -3.78 14.63
CA MET A 21 5.63 -2.78 13.75
C MET A 21 4.93 -1.67 14.55
N LEU A 22 4.28 -2.03 15.66
CA LEU A 22 3.49 -1.12 16.50
C LEU A 22 4.27 -0.64 17.75
N ALA A 23 5.57 -0.85 17.79
CA ALA A 23 6.41 -0.48 18.94
C ALA A 23 6.44 1.02 19.23
N GLY A 24 6.13 1.88 18.23
CA GLY A 24 5.81 3.28 18.46
C GLY A 24 4.30 3.43 18.42
N ASN A 25 3.66 3.76 19.54
CA ASN A 25 2.20 3.92 19.62
C ASN A 25 1.66 5.15 18.85
N TYR A 26 2.51 5.90 18.15
CA TYR A 26 2.18 7.12 17.40
C TYR A 26 3.04 7.19 16.13
N SER A 27 2.57 7.98 15.16
CA SER A 27 3.36 8.32 13.97
C SER A 27 4.60 9.08 14.38
N LYS A 28 5.76 8.58 14.02
CA LYS A 28 7.01 9.34 14.10
C LYS A 28 7.32 9.86 12.71
N ASP A 29 7.87 11.08 12.68
CA ASP A 29 8.48 11.63 11.48
C ASP A 29 7.53 11.62 10.25
N ALA A 30 6.25 12.01 10.45
CA ALA A 30 5.31 12.14 9.34
C ALA A 30 5.82 13.21 8.36
N PRO A 31 5.98 12.89 7.06
CA PRO A 31 6.53 13.83 6.11
C PRO A 31 5.58 15.02 5.90
N VAL A 32 6.08 16.23 6.15
CA VAL A 32 5.37 17.49 5.91
C VAL A 32 6.19 18.40 5.01
N VAL A 33 5.50 19.18 4.19
CA VAL A 33 6.13 20.20 3.34
C VAL A 33 5.68 21.57 3.83
N ILE A 34 6.59 22.53 3.89
CA ILE A 34 6.28 23.91 4.25
C ILE A 34 6.38 24.78 3.01
N ILE A 35 5.32 25.53 2.69
CA ILE A 35 5.33 26.62 1.70
C ILE A 35 5.44 27.92 2.48
N ASP A 36 6.63 28.51 2.51
CA ASP A 36 6.92 29.76 3.23
C ASP A 36 7.05 30.93 2.25
N LEU A 37 6.01 31.77 2.19
CA LEU A 37 6.00 32.99 1.36
C LEU A 37 6.51 34.23 2.10
N ASP A 38 6.65 34.16 3.43
CA ASP A 38 7.16 35.28 4.23
C ASP A 38 8.69 35.29 4.31
N ASN A 39 9.28 34.09 4.38
CA ASN A 39 10.73 33.88 4.47
C ASN A 39 11.40 34.73 5.58
N SER A 40 10.70 34.97 6.67
CA SER A 40 11.13 35.79 7.82
C SER A 40 11.97 34.96 8.82
N VAL A 41 12.49 35.63 9.84
CA VAL A 41 13.16 34.94 10.95
C VAL A 41 12.15 34.09 11.73
N TYR A 42 10.96 34.62 11.91
CA TYR A 42 9.89 33.97 12.62
C TYR A 42 9.41 32.68 11.95
N THR A 43 9.17 32.72 10.63
CA THR A 43 8.71 31.52 9.90
C THR A 43 9.77 30.42 9.87
N ARG A 44 11.05 30.78 9.81
CA ARG A 44 12.15 29.80 9.92
C ARG A 44 12.26 29.17 11.31
N GLU A 45 12.03 29.97 12.36
CA GLU A 45 11.98 29.43 13.75
C GLU A 45 10.80 28.50 13.92
N LEU A 46 9.62 28.87 13.40
CA LEU A 46 8.42 28.05 13.45
C LEU A 46 8.61 26.75 12.66
N ALA A 47 9.23 26.80 11.48
CA ALA A 47 9.58 25.58 10.71
C ALA A 47 10.54 24.66 11.49
N THR A 48 11.52 25.25 12.20
CA THR A 48 12.43 24.47 13.06
C THR A 48 11.71 23.83 14.24
N ARG A 49 10.72 24.50 14.83
CA ARG A 49 9.91 23.94 15.92
C ARG A 49 8.98 22.83 15.42
N ILE A 50 8.45 22.95 14.21
CA ILE A 50 7.65 21.90 13.55
C ILE A 50 8.52 20.67 13.31
N ASP A 51 9.72 20.85 12.78
CA ASP A 51 10.69 19.76 12.50
C ASP A 51 11.22 19.10 13.80
N ALA A 52 11.29 19.85 14.90
CA ALA A 52 11.66 19.31 16.20
C ALA A 52 10.53 18.53 16.89
N SER A 53 9.33 18.51 16.32
CA SER A 53 8.20 17.73 16.83
C SER A 53 8.45 16.23 16.60
N GLU A 54 8.04 15.41 17.57
CA GLU A 54 8.13 13.95 17.47
C GLU A 54 7.19 13.35 16.40
N TYR A 55 6.23 14.14 15.93
CA TYR A 55 5.16 13.71 15.02
C TYR A 55 5.42 14.06 13.55
N MET A 56 6.28 15.03 13.26
CA MET A 56 6.45 15.61 11.94
C MET A 56 7.93 15.72 11.56
N GLU A 57 8.26 15.42 10.31
CA GLU A 57 9.53 15.66 9.66
C GLU A 57 9.34 16.65 8.51
N VAL A 58 10.05 17.77 8.51
CA VAL A 58 9.99 18.73 7.42
C VAL A 58 10.86 18.27 6.27
N THR A 59 10.25 17.62 5.27
CA THR A 59 10.96 17.06 4.11
C THR A 59 11.38 18.10 3.09
N ALA A 60 10.66 19.21 2.99
CA ALA A 60 11.00 20.31 2.10
C ALA A 60 10.42 21.64 2.55
N ILE A 61 11.15 22.74 2.28
CA ILE A 61 10.66 24.12 2.44
C ILE A 61 10.71 24.79 1.06
N VAL A 62 9.55 25.29 0.60
CA VAL A 62 9.38 25.93 -0.70
C VAL A 62 9.06 27.41 -0.50
N ASN A 63 9.92 28.32 -0.98
CA ASN A 63 9.78 29.76 -0.81
C ASN A 63 9.07 30.44 -2.00
N THR A 64 8.33 29.68 -2.80
CA THR A 64 7.58 30.19 -3.94
C THR A 64 6.16 29.66 -3.90
N PRO A 65 5.18 30.41 -4.45
CA PRO A 65 3.82 29.89 -4.56
C PRO A 65 3.81 28.55 -5.29
N ALA A 66 3.27 27.54 -4.65
CA ALA A 66 3.13 26.19 -5.18
C ALA A 66 1.74 25.62 -4.82
N ASP A 67 1.28 24.69 -5.62
CA ASP A 67 0.02 24.01 -5.35
C ASP A 67 0.22 22.93 -4.27
N PRO A 68 -0.46 23.00 -3.11
CA PRO A 68 -0.36 22.03 -2.04
C PRO A 68 -0.67 20.60 -2.49
N GLU A 69 -1.62 20.42 -3.42
CA GLU A 69 -2.01 19.09 -3.91
C GLU A 69 -0.84 18.34 -4.55
N SER A 70 0.09 19.06 -5.18
CA SER A 70 1.23 18.47 -5.89
C SER A 70 2.19 17.71 -4.96
N PHE A 71 2.27 18.08 -3.68
CA PHE A 71 3.12 17.44 -2.68
C PHE A 71 2.43 16.29 -1.94
N LEU A 72 1.10 16.27 -1.91
CA LEU A 72 0.32 15.25 -1.23
C LEU A 72 0.11 13.98 -2.07
N TYR A 73 0.31 14.08 -3.38
CA TYR A 73 0.30 12.89 -4.23
C TYR A 73 1.49 11.96 -3.93
N ARG A 74 1.29 10.66 -4.09
CA ARG A 74 2.34 9.62 -3.98
C ARG A 74 2.91 9.43 -2.57
N ASP A 75 2.17 9.79 -1.53
CA ASP A 75 2.63 9.68 -0.12
C ASP A 75 3.94 10.46 0.15
N GLN A 76 4.23 11.54 -0.60
CA GLN A 76 5.42 12.38 -0.40
C GLN A 76 5.29 13.28 0.82
N ALA A 77 4.07 13.73 1.13
CA ALA A 77 3.75 14.46 2.34
C ALA A 77 2.34 14.07 2.81
N VAL A 78 2.13 14.15 4.11
CA VAL A 78 0.81 13.95 4.75
C VAL A 78 0.11 15.28 4.97
N ALA A 79 0.89 16.35 5.14
CA ALA A 79 0.37 17.70 5.27
C ALA A 79 1.29 18.70 4.57
N VAL A 80 0.68 19.77 4.07
CA VAL A 80 1.38 20.95 3.56
C VAL A 80 0.99 22.14 4.44
N ILE A 81 1.99 22.75 5.05
CA ILE A 81 1.83 23.90 5.94
C ILE A 81 2.18 25.16 5.15
N PHE A 82 1.26 26.11 5.13
CA PHE A 82 1.37 27.32 4.33
C PHE A 82 1.53 28.54 5.25
N PHE A 83 2.66 29.21 5.12
CA PHE A 83 2.92 30.51 5.76
C PHE A 83 2.67 31.64 4.76
N PRO A 84 1.62 32.45 4.97
CA PRO A 84 1.34 33.58 4.09
C PRO A 84 2.37 34.69 4.27
N GLN A 85 2.48 35.55 3.25
CA GLN A 85 3.34 36.71 3.30
C GLN A 85 2.86 37.72 4.35
N GLY A 86 3.77 38.24 5.17
CA GLY A 86 3.48 39.24 6.18
C GLY A 86 3.18 38.69 7.58
N ILE A 87 3.26 37.39 7.81
CA ILE A 87 2.93 36.72 9.07
C ILE A 87 3.76 37.27 10.26
N GLU A 88 5.06 37.53 10.05
CA GLU A 88 5.91 38.11 11.09
C GLU A 88 5.47 39.54 11.46
N LYS A 89 5.15 40.36 10.46
CA LYS A 89 4.66 41.72 10.65
C LYS A 89 3.34 41.73 11.42
N ASP A 90 2.40 40.90 11.02
CA ASP A 90 1.06 40.81 11.62
C ASP A 90 1.15 40.39 13.10
N ARG A 91 2.09 39.48 13.43
CA ARG A 91 2.38 39.10 14.81
C ARG A 91 2.83 40.31 15.66
N PHE A 92 3.70 41.16 15.11
CA PHE A 92 4.15 42.36 15.86
C PHE A 92 3.08 43.46 15.94
N THR A 93 2.13 43.50 15.04
CA THR A 93 1.03 44.48 15.02
C THR A 93 -0.20 44.04 15.81
N GLY A 94 -0.21 42.84 16.36
CA GLY A 94 -1.35 42.29 17.07
C GLY A 94 -2.51 41.89 16.17
N THR A 95 -2.25 41.65 14.87
CA THR A 95 -3.26 41.19 13.91
C THR A 95 -3.35 39.66 13.93
N GLU A 96 -4.55 39.09 13.79
CA GLU A 96 -4.73 37.65 13.71
C GLU A 96 -3.97 37.06 12.52
N ASN A 97 -3.18 36.02 12.78
CA ASN A 97 -2.41 35.31 11.78
C ASN A 97 -3.05 33.96 11.47
N HIS A 98 -3.26 33.69 10.20
CA HIS A 98 -3.78 32.40 9.73
C HIS A 98 -2.68 31.60 9.05
N ILE A 99 -2.32 30.46 9.64
CA ILE A 99 -1.49 29.44 8.98
C ILE A 99 -2.43 28.45 8.31
N GLY A 100 -2.31 28.33 6.98
CA GLY A 100 -3.07 27.32 6.22
C GLY A 100 -2.44 25.94 6.38
N VAL A 101 -3.22 24.93 6.70
CA VAL A 101 -2.74 23.54 6.70
C VAL A 101 -3.63 22.69 5.83
N PHE A 102 -3.01 22.07 4.82
CA PHE A 102 -3.67 21.21 3.86
C PHE A 102 -3.31 19.76 4.17
N TYR A 103 -4.30 18.93 4.46
CA TYR A 103 -4.08 17.54 4.87
C TYR A 103 -4.46 16.56 3.77
N ASP A 104 -3.64 15.53 3.62
CA ASP A 104 -4.03 14.28 2.98
C ASP A 104 -4.76 13.39 3.99
N ASN A 105 -6.08 13.47 3.97
CA ASN A 105 -6.92 12.76 4.92
C ASN A 105 -7.24 11.31 4.49
N THR A 106 -6.48 10.75 3.56
CA THR A 106 -6.56 9.32 3.20
C THR A 106 -6.05 8.45 4.35
N ASN A 107 -5.20 9.03 5.22
CA ASN A 107 -4.71 8.42 6.45
C ASN A 107 -5.17 9.25 7.67
N VAL A 108 -6.39 8.99 8.10
CA VAL A 108 -7.07 9.77 9.14
C VAL A 108 -6.32 9.77 10.47
N ALA A 109 -5.70 8.64 10.84
CA ALA A 109 -5.00 8.54 12.13
C ALA A 109 -3.77 9.47 12.17
N GLN A 110 -2.93 9.42 11.13
CA GLN A 110 -1.74 10.27 11.03
C GLN A 110 -2.10 11.75 10.93
N THR A 111 -3.14 12.08 10.17
CA THR A 111 -3.65 13.44 10.06
C THR A 111 -4.15 13.98 11.41
N ALA A 112 -4.81 13.15 12.23
CA ALA A 112 -5.28 13.55 13.55
C ALA A 112 -4.12 13.91 14.50
N GLU A 113 -3.05 13.11 14.51
CA GLU A 113 -1.84 13.35 15.30
C GLU A 113 -1.13 14.63 14.88
N ILE A 114 -0.99 14.90 13.58
CA ILE A 114 -0.41 16.15 13.05
C ILE A 114 -1.28 17.35 13.47
N LYS A 115 -2.60 17.25 13.40
CA LYS A 115 -3.52 18.32 13.83
C LYS A 115 -3.35 18.64 15.29
N GLU A 116 -3.27 17.64 16.15
CA GLU A 116 -3.07 17.80 17.58
C GLU A 116 -1.73 18.48 17.88
N ALA A 117 -0.64 18.01 17.25
CA ALA A 117 0.68 18.59 17.41
C ALA A 117 0.78 20.06 16.95
N LEU A 118 0.17 20.38 15.79
CA LEU A 118 0.15 21.77 15.31
C LEU A 118 -0.70 22.69 16.21
N ASN A 119 -1.83 22.21 16.72
CA ASN A 119 -2.64 22.97 17.66
C ASN A 119 -1.88 23.24 18.98
N GLU A 120 -1.13 22.25 19.49
CA GLU A 120 -0.29 22.42 20.67
C GLU A 120 0.81 23.47 20.40
N LEU A 121 1.49 23.40 19.27
CA LEU A 121 2.48 24.40 18.85
C LEU A 121 1.88 25.81 18.77
N ALA A 122 0.68 25.96 18.21
CA ALA A 122 -0.01 27.23 18.12
C ALA A 122 -0.35 27.78 19.52
N VAL A 123 -0.82 26.93 20.44
CA VAL A 123 -1.09 27.32 21.82
C VAL A 123 0.18 27.80 22.54
N LEU A 124 1.29 27.05 22.36
CA LEU A 124 2.58 27.43 22.97
C LEU A 124 3.13 28.75 22.41
N ASP A 125 3.02 28.94 21.09
CA ASP A 125 3.47 30.17 20.45
C ASP A 125 2.64 31.37 20.87
N ASN A 126 1.32 31.20 20.95
CA ASN A 126 0.41 32.25 21.45
C ASN A 126 0.65 32.59 22.92
N ALA A 127 0.96 31.61 23.77
CA ALA A 127 1.33 31.84 25.16
C ALA A 127 2.64 32.62 25.30
N ALA A 128 3.64 32.32 24.46
CA ALA A 128 4.91 33.04 24.42
C ALA A 128 4.72 34.50 23.95
N ALA A 129 3.87 34.76 22.96
CA ALA A 129 3.54 36.09 22.48
C ALA A 129 2.89 36.96 23.58
N ASN A 130 1.95 36.41 24.35
CA ASN A 130 1.25 37.10 25.44
C ASN A 130 2.15 37.37 26.67
N GLY A 131 3.11 36.47 26.94
CA GLY A 131 4.07 36.62 28.03
C GLY A 131 5.05 37.79 27.84
N ASP A 132 5.40 38.10 26.61
CA ASP A 132 6.37 39.15 26.26
C ASP A 132 5.73 40.55 26.23
N THR A 133 4.42 40.63 26.00
CA THR A 133 3.69 41.94 25.91
C THR A 133 3.11 42.44 27.22
N GLY A 134 3.13 41.65 28.31
CA GLY A 134 2.62 42.03 29.61
C GLY A 134 1.13 42.39 29.64
N SER A 135 0.38 42.05 28.62
CA SER A 135 -1.04 42.37 28.48
C SER A 135 -1.91 41.30 29.13
N THR A 136 -2.63 41.68 30.15
CA THR A 136 -3.61 40.86 30.88
C THR A 136 -5.02 40.92 30.26
N ASN A 137 -5.15 41.26 28.99
CA ASN A 137 -6.45 41.35 28.34
C ASN A 137 -6.86 40.01 27.73
N ASP A 138 -8.07 39.59 28.06
CA ASP A 138 -8.77 38.36 27.64
C ASP A 138 -9.11 38.24 26.13
N GLY A 139 -8.42 38.97 25.27
CA GLY A 139 -8.53 38.90 23.82
C GLY A 139 -7.16 38.62 23.22
N ILE A 140 -6.97 37.45 22.64
CA ILE A 140 -5.79 37.09 21.85
C ILE A 140 -5.85 37.89 20.57
N ASP A 141 -5.46 39.16 20.62
CA ASP A 141 -5.18 39.95 19.42
C ASP A 141 -3.76 39.58 18.96
N GLY A 142 -3.64 38.93 17.80
CA GLY A 142 -2.36 38.64 17.15
C GLY A 142 -1.82 37.22 17.29
N GLY A 143 -2.60 36.27 17.77
CA GLY A 143 -2.22 34.87 17.88
C GLY A 143 -2.28 34.12 16.54
N ILE A 144 -1.55 33.00 16.46
CA ILE A 144 -1.64 32.06 15.32
C ILE A 144 -2.96 31.30 15.39
N GLN A 145 -3.69 31.32 14.31
CA GLN A 145 -4.85 30.45 14.08
C GLN A 145 -4.54 29.46 12.95
N ILE A 146 -4.86 28.20 13.17
CA ILE A 146 -4.69 27.15 12.16
C ILE A 146 -5.96 27.07 11.34
N ALA A 147 -5.85 27.34 10.04
CA ALA A 147 -6.92 27.18 9.06
C ALA A 147 -6.79 25.84 8.36
N ASP A 148 -7.52 24.86 8.85
CA ASP A 148 -7.49 23.48 8.37
C ASP A 148 -8.28 23.29 7.07
N ARG A 149 -7.69 22.60 6.09
CA ARG A 149 -8.37 22.14 4.90
C ARG A 149 -8.00 20.70 4.56
N ASN A 150 -8.98 19.81 4.58
CA ASN A 150 -8.82 18.46 4.07
C ASN A 150 -8.98 18.47 2.55
N LEU A 151 -7.90 18.17 1.82
CA LEU A 151 -7.90 18.14 0.35
C LEU A 151 -8.50 16.84 -0.17
N PHE A 152 -8.15 15.72 0.46
CA PHE A 152 -8.66 14.39 0.11
C PHE A 152 -9.46 13.82 1.26
N SER A 153 -10.47 12.98 0.92
CA SER A 153 -11.38 12.37 1.91
C SER A 153 -11.95 13.39 2.93
N PRO A 154 -12.72 14.39 2.48
CA PRO A 154 -13.16 15.52 3.32
C PRO A 154 -13.94 15.07 4.56
N ASN A 155 -14.61 13.91 4.49
CA ASN A 155 -15.39 13.35 5.59
C ASN A 155 -14.54 12.61 6.63
N ALA A 156 -13.23 12.48 6.45
CA ALA A 156 -12.31 11.75 7.36
C ALA A 156 -12.85 10.37 7.78
N SER A 157 -13.49 9.64 6.87
CA SER A 157 -14.19 8.41 7.20
C SER A 157 -13.21 7.23 7.31
N THR A 158 -12.77 6.93 8.52
CA THR A 158 -12.02 5.71 8.83
C THR A 158 -12.79 4.45 8.43
N SER A 159 -14.14 4.49 8.55
CA SER A 159 -15.01 3.37 8.16
C SER A 159 -14.93 3.08 6.67
N ASN A 160 -14.88 4.10 5.81
CA ASN A 160 -14.75 3.92 4.36
C ASN A 160 -13.36 3.41 3.97
N ALA A 161 -12.31 3.89 4.62
CA ALA A 161 -10.95 3.38 4.40
C ALA A 161 -10.83 1.90 4.77
N MET A 162 -11.38 1.51 5.93
CA MET A 162 -11.44 0.10 6.36
C MET A 162 -12.31 -0.75 5.42
N ALA A 163 -13.47 -0.26 5.01
CA ALA A 163 -14.36 -0.98 4.10
C ALA A 163 -13.69 -1.26 2.74
N LEU A 164 -12.95 -0.27 2.19
CA LEU A 164 -12.14 -0.46 1.00
C LEU A 164 -11.05 -1.51 1.23
N GLY A 165 -10.31 -1.40 2.33
CA GLY A 165 -9.29 -2.37 2.69
C GLY A 165 -9.82 -3.80 2.76
N PHE A 166 -10.96 -4.01 3.41
CA PHE A 166 -11.60 -5.32 3.49
C PHE A 166 -12.14 -5.80 2.14
N LEU A 167 -12.70 -4.92 1.31
CA LEU A 167 -13.16 -5.27 -0.03
C LEU A 167 -12.00 -5.88 -0.85
N PHE A 168 -10.87 -5.20 -0.91
CA PHE A 168 -9.70 -5.67 -1.67
C PHE A 168 -9.04 -6.89 -1.03
N PHE A 169 -8.98 -6.94 0.29
CA PHE A 169 -8.48 -8.10 1.03
C PHE A 169 -9.28 -9.36 0.73
N PHE A 170 -10.60 -9.34 0.97
CA PHE A 170 -11.44 -10.51 0.78
C PHE A 170 -11.54 -10.90 -0.70
N GLY A 171 -11.68 -9.94 -1.61
CA GLY A 171 -11.70 -10.24 -3.04
C GLY A 171 -10.42 -10.93 -3.49
N SER A 172 -9.25 -10.40 -3.13
CA SER A 172 -7.95 -11.01 -3.43
C SER A 172 -7.77 -12.37 -2.76
N MET A 173 -8.30 -12.54 -1.55
CA MET A 173 -8.30 -13.81 -0.84
C MET A 173 -9.08 -14.89 -1.58
N PHE A 174 -10.32 -14.60 -2.02
CA PHE A 174 -11.12 -15.55 -2.78
C PHE A 174 -10.51 -15.88 -4.14
N TYR A 175 -9.96 -14.89 -4.84
CA TYR A 175 -9.19 -15.11 -6.07
C TYR A 175 -8.00 -16.05 -5.83
N THR A 176 -7.26 -15.81 -4.75
CA THR A 176 -6.11 -16.65 -4.37
C THR A 176 -6.54 -18.09 -4.08
N PHE A 177 -7.63 -18.30 -3.35
CA PHE A 177 -8.19 -19.63 -3.14
C PHE A 177 -8.55 -20.37 -4.43
N ALA A 178 -9.10 -19.64 -5.41
CA ALA A 178 -9.49 -20.23 -6.69
C ALA A 178 -8.27 -20.65 -7.52
N THR A 179 -7.17 -19.89 -7.46
CA THR A 179 -6.03 -20.02 -8.38
C THR A 179 -4.82 -20.74 -7.80
N ILE A 180 -4.57 -20.67 -6.49
CA ILE A 180 -3.37 -21.25 -5.84
C ILE A 180 -3.27 -22.76 -6.01
N GLY A 181 -4.42 -23.45 -6.04
CA GLY A 181 -4.52 -24.90 -6.25
C GLY A 181 -4.48 -25.36 -7.70
N MET A 182 -4.34 -24.45 -8.66
CA MET A 182 -4.44 -24.78 -10.09
C MET A 182 -3.31 -25.69 -10.55
N ILE A 183 -2.06 -25.38 -10.25
CA ILE A 183 -0.91 -26.21 -10.66
C ILE A 183 -0.98 -27.63 -10.06
N PRO A 184 -1.23 -27.81 -8.75
CA PRO A 184 -1.46 -29.16 -8.21
C PRO A 184 -2.61 -29.92 -8.84
N ARG A 185 -3.72 -29.25 -9.21
CA ARG A 185 -4.83 -29.89 -9.94
C ARG A 185 -4.40 -30.38 -11.32
N LEU A 186 -3.74 -29.52 -12.09
CA LEU A 186 -3.21 -29.87 -13.42
C LEU A 186 -2.19 -31.03 -13.35
N ARG A 187 -1.42 -31.10 -12.26
CA ARG A 187 -0.50 -32.22 -12.03
C ARG A 187 -1.24 -33.53 -11.74
N LEU A 188 -2.31 -33.49 -10.96
CA LEU A 188 -3.11 -34.67 -10.63
C LEU A 188 -3.87 -35.20 -11.85
N THR A 189 -4.26 -34.34 -12.79
CA THR A 189 -4.94 -34.74 -14.05
C THR A 189 -3.98 -35.13 -15.16
N GLY A 190 -2.67 -34.93 -14.99
CA GLY A 190 -1.66 -35.14 -16.05
C GLY A 190 -1.63 -34.04 -17.13
N GLU A 191 -2.49 -33.03 -17.03
CA GLU A 191 -2.52 -31.92 -17.99
C GLU A 191 -1.28 -31.03 -17.87
N LEU A 192 -0.69 -30.93 -16.66
CA LEU A 192 0.51 -30.13 -16.44
C LEU A 192 1.67 -30.61 -17.31
N ASP A 193 1.88 -31.93 -17.42
CA ASP A 193 2.96 -32.51 -18.22
C ASP A 193 2.76 -32.20 -19.70
N THR A 194 1.52 -32.26 -20.22
CA THR A 194 1.18 -31.86 -21.59
C THR A 194 1.51 -30.38 -21.84
N ILE A 195 1.15 -29.48 -20.90
CA ILE A 195 1.45 -28.06 -21.01
C ILE A 195 2.96 -27.80 -20.94
N LEU A 196 3.67 -28.50 -20.07
CA LEU A 196 5.13 -28.35 -19.97
C LEU A 196 5.86 -28.82 -21.21
N ARG A 197 5.36 -29.89 -21.92
CA ARG A 197 5.96 -30.38 -23.16
C ARG A 197 5.78 -29.42 -24.32
N THR A 198 4.56 -28.99 -24.59
CA THR A 198 4.17 -28.29 -25.81
C THR A 198 3.86 -26.82 -25.63
N GLY A 199 3.55 -26.41 -24.40
CA GLY A 199 3.06 -25.06 -24.08
C GLY A 199 4.16 -24.09 -23.65
N THR A 200 3.67 -22.92 -23.26
CA THR A 200 4.43 -21.76 -22.80
C THR A 200 4.00 -21.36 -21.38
N PRO A 201 4.76 -20.54 -20.66
CA PRO A 201 4.34 -20.01 -19.34
C PRO A 201 2.98 -19.30 -19.40
N TRP A 202 2.66 -18.67 -20.54
CA TRP A 202 1.40 -17.96 -20.78
C TRP A 202 0.17 -18.86 -20.72
N ASP A 203 0.28 -20.11 -21.14
CA ASP A 203 -0.85 -21.05 -21.14
C ASP A 203 -1.36 -21.35 -19.73
N LEU A 204 -0.48 -21.28 -18.73
CA LEU A 204 -0.85 -21.41 -17.33
C LEU A 204 -1.46 -20.12 -16.79
N ILE A 205 -0.87 -18.95 -17.13
CA ILE A 205 -1.35 -17.65 -16.65
C ILE A 205 -2.73 -17.33 -17.23
N LEU A 206 -2.95 -17.60 -18.53
CA LEU A 206 -4.23 -17.36 -19.20
C LEU A 206 -5.39 -18.14 -18.54
N ARG A 207 -5.11 -19.27 -17.90
CA ARG A 207 -6.12 -20.03 -17.15
C ARG A 207 -6.59 -19.33 -15.87
N THR A 208 -5.83 -18.34 -15.36
CA THR A 208 -6.24 -17.53 -14.20
C THR A 208 -7.12 -16.34 -14.60
N LEU A 209 -7.09 -15.92 -15.87
CA LEU A 209 -7.80 -14.72 -16.34
C LEU A 209 -9.32 -14.74 -16.12
N PRO A 210 -10.06 -15.85 -16.31
CA PRO A 210 -11.49 -15.86 -16.04
C PRO A 210 -11.82 -15.51 -14.57
N TYR A 211 -11.03 -16.02 -13.64
CA TYR A 211 -11.15 -15.69 -12.22
C TYR A 211 -10.79 -14.22 -11.96
N GLY A 212 -9.80 -13.70 -12.69
CA GLY A 212 -9.42 -12.32 -12.65
C GLY A 212 -10.49 -11.37 -13.16
N ALA A 213 -11.16 -11.70 -14.24
CA ALA A 213 -12.29 -10.94 -14.76
C ALA A 213 -13.42 -10.88 -13.72
N LEU A 214 -13.72 -12.01 -13.07
CA LEU A 214 -14.70 -12.06 -11.97
C LEU A 214 -14.28 -11.19 -10.78
N LEU A 215 -12.98 -11.15 -10.43
CA LEU A 215 -12.48 -10.30 -9.36
C LEU A 215 -12.68 -8.81 -9.68
N ILE A 216 -12.34 -8.38 -10.89
CA ILE A 216 -12.53 -6.99 -11.33
C ILE A 216 -14.01 -6.59 -11.25
N VAL A 217 -14.90 -7.46 -11.74
CA VAL A 217 -16.35 -7.23 -11.64
C VAL A 217 -16.80 -7.18 -10.18
N SER A 218 -16.29 -8.06 -9.31
CA SER A 218 -16.62 -8.07 -7.89
C SER A 218 -16.16 -6.79 -7.18
N PHE A 219 -14.99 -6.28 -7.51
CA PHE A 219 -14.52 -4.99 -7.00
C PHE A 219 -15.41 -3.84 -7.49
N ALA A 220 -15.76 -3.81 -8.78
CA ALA A 220 -16.63 -2.78 -9.32
C ALA A 220 -18.02 -2.79 -8.64
N VAL A 221 -18.60 -3.98 -8.43
CA VAL A 221 -19.88 -4.13 -7.71
C VAL A 221 -19.73 -3.70 -6.24
N GLY A 222 -18.67 -4.13 -5.56
CA GLY A 222 -18.40 -3.74 -4.17
C GLY A 222 -18.25 -2.23 -4.01
N LEU A 223 -17.50 -1.58 -4.91
CA LEU A 223 -17.37 -0.11 -4.93
C LEU A 223 -18.71 0.59 -5.21
N ALA A 224 -19.53 0.05 -6.11
CA ALA A 224 -20.87 0.59 -6.36
C ALA A 224 -21.77 0.48 -5.12
N VAL A 225 -21.72 -0.64 -4.41
CA VAL A 225 -22.45 -0.84 -3.15
C VAL A 225 -21.97 0.14 -2.07
N LEU A 226 -20.66 0.30 -1.90
CA LEU A 226 -20.10 1.25 -0.94
C LEU A 226 -20.45 2.69 -1.28
N ARG A 227 -20.55 3.04 -2.58
CA ARG A 227 -20.96 4.37 -3.02
C ARG A 227 -22.44 4.64 -2.74
N ILE A 228 -23.32 3.65 -2.95
CA ILE A 228 -24.77 3.82 -2.83
C ILE A 228 -25.22 3.81 -1.37
N TRP A 229 -24.65 2.94 -0.54
CA TRP A 229 -25.10 2.72 0.84
C TRP A 229 -24.05 3.07 1.91
N GLY A 230 -22.78 3.24 1.53
CA GLY A 230 -21.68 3.52 2.44
C GLY A 230 -21.14 4.94 2.35
N ASP A 231 -21.78 5.83 1.60
CA ASP A 231 -21.34 7.21 1.36
C ASP A 231 -19.86 7.34 0.91
N LEU A 232 -19.37 6.30 0.19
CA LEU A 232 -18.03 6.34 -0.36
C LEU A 232 -17.92 7.40 -1.46
N ILE A 233 -17.01 8.34 -1.28
CA ILE A 233 -16.67 9.29 -2.33
C ILE A 233 -15.63 8.64 -3.25
N PHE A 234 -16.05 8.31 -4.48
CA PHE A 234 -15.15 7.87 -5.54
C PHE A 234 -14.73 9.10 -6.33
N SER A 235 -13.54 9.61 -6.06
CA SER A 235 -13.06 10.89 -6.62
C SER A 235 -12.49 10.76 -8.02
N GLY A 236 -11.94 9.60 -8.39
CA GLY A 236 -11.25 9.39 -9.66
C GLY A 236 -12.10 8.83 -10.79
N HIS A 237 -11.45 8.35 -11.83
CA HIS A 237 -12.09 7.75 -13.00
C HIS A 237 -12.09 6.22 -12.92
N LEU A 238 -13.26 5.61 -13.11
CA LEU A 238 -13.41 4.14 -13.13
C LEU A 238 -12.51 3.46 -14.18
N VAL A 239 -12.23 4.16 -15.29
CA VAL A 239 -11.34 3.64 -16.35
C VAL A 239 -9.92 3.46 -15.83
N ASN A 240 -9.39 4.42 -15.07
CA ASN A 240 -8.05 4.33 -14.46
C ASN A 240 -8.00 3.17 -13.45
N PHE A 241 -9.04 3.01 -12.66
CA PHE A 241 -9.15 1.90 -11.74
C PHE A 241 -9.13 0.55 -12.47
N VAL A 242 -10.02 0.34 -13.44
CA VAL A 242 -10.08 -0.92 -14.21
C VAL A 242 -8.77 -1.19 -14.95
N PHE A 243 -8.11 -0.16 -15.49
CA PHE A 243 -6.81 -0.29 -16.13
C PHE A 243 -5.77 -0.90 -15.18
N VAL A 244 -5.62 -0.38 -13.99
CA VAL A 244 -4.67 -0.90 -12.99
C VAL A 244 -5.07 -2.31 -12.53
N GLN A 245 -6.38 -2.58 -12.38
CA GLN A 245 -6.87 -3.91 -11.97
C GLN A 245 -6.48 -5.02 -12.95
N ILE A 246 -6.38 -4.74 -14.24
CA ILE A 246 -5.91 -5.73 -15.22
C ILE A 246 -4.49 -6.20 -14.88
N PHE A 247 -3.59 -5.28 -14.56
CA PHE A 247 -2.21 -5.60 -14.19
C PHE A 247 -2.12 -6.25 -12.82
N TYR A 248 -2.94 -5.80 -11.87
CA TYR A 248 -3.02 -6.38 -10.53
C TYR A 248 -3.43 -7.85 -10.57
N VAL A 249 -4.52 -8.17 -11.26
CA VAL A 249 -5.01 -9.54 -11.43
C VAL A 249 -3.98 -10.44 -12.09
N PHE A 250 -3.27 -9.89 -13.08
CA PHE A 250 -2.23 -10.60 -13.80
C PHE A 250 -1.06 -10.99 -12.88
N VAL A 251 -0.52 -10.04 -12.10
CA VAL A 251 0.57 -10.35 -11.17
C VAL A 251 0.12 -11.23 -10.01
N LEU A 252 -1.08 -11.01 -9.49
CA LEU A 252 -1.64 -11.83 -8.43
C LEU A 252 -1.79 -13.29 -8.90
N GLY A 253 -2.22 -13.51 -10.15
CA GLY A 253 -2.28 -14.84 -10.77
C GLY A 253 -0.93 -15.53 -10.86
N MET A 254 0.13 -14.79 -11.23
CA MET A 254 1.49 -15.33 -11.23
C MET A 254 1.97 -15.69 -9.82
N VAL A 255 1.79 -14.80 -8.86
CA VAL A 255 2.24 -15.02 -7.46
C VAL A 255 1.52 -16.20 -6.82
N THR A 256 0.20 -16.31 -7.00
CA THR A 256 -0.60 -17.40 -6.44
C THR A 256 -0.22 -18.75 -7.01
N THR A 257 -0.06 -18.84 -8.33
CA THR A 257 0.33 -20.09 -9.01
C THR A 257 1.78 -20.48 -8.70
N LEU A 258 2.72 -19.52 -8.57
CA LEU A 258 4.08 -19.78 -8.10
C LEU A 258 4.11 -20.36 -6.68
N THR A 259 3.34 -19.74 -5.77
CA THR A 259 3.27 -20.20 -4.37
C THR A 259 2.67 -21.60 -4.26
N GLY A 260 1.66 -21.90 -5.10
CA GLY A 260 1.07 -23.23 -5.18
C GLY A 260 1.89 -24.27 -5.94
N TRP A 261 2.94 -23.87 -6.67
CA TRP A 261 3.65 -24.73 -7.64
C TRP A 261 4.16 -26.04 -7.04
N THR A 262 4.81 -25.97 -5.89
CA THR A 262 5.45 -27.13 -5.24
C THR A 262 4.51 -27.88 -4.27
N ALA A 263 3.25 -27.48 -4.17
CA ALA A 263 2.30 -28.15 -3.30
C ALA A 263 1.94 -29.54 -3.84
N ALA A 264 1.84 -30.52 -2.95
CA ALA A 264 1.51 -31.90 -3.32
C ALA A 264 0.07 -32.04 -3.81
N ASN A 265 -0.86 -31.26 -3.25
CA ASN A 265 -2.27 -31.26 -3.61
C ASN A 265 -2.89 -29.87 -3.40
N PRO A 266 -4.11 -29.61 -3.92
CA PRO A 266 -4.77 -28.32 -3.81
C PRO A 266 -5.01 -27.85 -2.35
N GLY A 267 -5.24 -28.77 -1.42
CA GLY A 267 -5.42 -28.42 0.00
C GLY A 267 -4.15 -27.89 0.65
N VAL A 268 -2.99 -28.50 0.36
CA VAL A 268 -1.68 -27.98 0.80
C VAL A 268 -1.37 -26.65 0.13
N ALA A 269 -1.76 -26.46 -1.13
CA ALA A 269 -1.61 -25.16 -1.81
C ALA A 269 -2.44 -24.08 -1.10
N ALA A 270 -3.69 -24.39 -0.77
CA ALA A 270 -4.60 -23.44 -0.10
C ALA A 270 -4.04 -22.94 1.25
N SER A 271 -3.37 -23.78 2.03
CA SER A 271 -2.78 -23.36 3.31
C SER A 271 -1.66 -22.32 3.14
N ARG A 272 -1.03 -22.25 1.95
CA ARG A 272 0.02 -21.26 1.66
C ARG A 272 -0.51 -19.86 1.36
N MET A 273 -1.82 -19.70 1.20
CA MET A 273 -2.45 -18.39 0.99
C MET A 273 -2.09 -17.40 2.09
N ILE A 274 -1.87 -17.87 3.31
CA ILE A 274 -1.47 -17.04 4.46
C ILE A 274 -0.19 -16.24 4.20
N LEU A 275 0.66 -16.70 3.29
CA LEU A 275 1.91 -16.02 2.93
C LEU A 275 1.69 -14.84 1.97
N ILE A 276 0.58 -14.83 1.22
CA ILE A 276 0.33 -13.86 0.15
C ILE A 276 -0.57 -12.72 0.65
N ILE A 277 -1.76 -13.05 1.15
CA ILE A 277 -2.81 -12.07 1.37
C ILE A 277 -2.72 -11.38 2.73
N PRO A 278 -2.62 -12.10 3.88
CA PRO A 278 -2.51 -11.44 5.18
C PRO A 278 -1.26 -10.56 5.31
N GLY A 279 -0.12 -10.97 4.72
CA GLY A 279 1.08 -10.15 4.70
C GLY A 279 0.84 -8.79 4.03
N GLY A 280 0.26 -8.80 2.82
CA GLY A 280 -0.06 -7.56 2.11
C GLY A 280 -1.12 -6.71 2.82
N PHE A 281 -2.07 -7.32 3.54
CA PHE A 281 -3.06 -6.58 4.30
C PHE A 281 -2.44 -5.85 5.52
N ILE A 282 -1.60 -6.54 6.27
CA ILE A 282 -0.95 -6.00 7.47
C ILE A 282 0.08 -4.93 7.07
N PHE A 283 0.96 -5.25 6.10
CA PHE A 283 2.06 -4.36 5.70
C PHE A 283 1.66 -3.32 4.65
N GLY A 284 0.51 -3.45 4.00
CA GLY A 284 0.07 -2.56 2.91
C GLY A 284 -0.51 -1.22 3.35
N GLY A 285 -0.54 -0.93 4.66
CA GLY A 285 -1.03 0.34 5.17
C GLY A 285 -2.55 0.44 5.29
N THR A 286 -3.26 -0.70 5.37
CA THR A 286 -4.72 -0.73 5.56
C THR A 286 -5.13 -0.66 7.03
N THR A 287 -4.33 -1.29 7.90
CA THR A 287 -4.57 -1.37 9.35
C THR A 287 -3.85 -0.30 10.15
N GLY A 288 -2.93 0.43 9.51
CA GLY A 288 -2.18 1.53 10.11
C GLY A 288 -1.47 2.33 9.03
N PRO A 289 -1.05 3.55 9.33
CA PRO A 289 -0.36 4.42 8.38
C PRO A 289 0.98 3.81 7.95
N LEU A 290 1.29 3.86 6.65
CA LEU A 290 2.61 3.44 6.15
C LEU A 290 3.75 4.29 6.76
N GLY A 291 3.48 5.54 7.09
CA GLY A 291 4.44 6.44 7.77
C GLY A 291 4.79 6.04 9.21
N HIS A 292 4.04 5.11 9.83
CA HIS A 292 4.43 4.54 11.14
C HIS A 292 5.50 3.47 11.02
N PHE A 293 5.74 2.98 9.81
CA PHE A 293 6.70 1.91 9.60
C PHE A 293 8.06 2.49 9.22
N SER A 294 9.13 1.88 9.74
CA SER A 294 10.48 2.20 9.28
C SER A 294 10.63 1.89 7.78
N ASP A 295 11.51 2.62 7.09
CA ASP A 295 11.74 2.51 5.64
C ASP A 295 11.95 1.08 5.14
N TRP A 296 12.64 0.24 5.93
CA TRP A 296 12.85 -1.16 5.56
C TRP A 296 11.54 -1.97 5.56
N VAL A 297 10.59 -1.66 6.46
CA VAL A 297 9.27 -2.31 6.49
C VAL A 297 8.47 -1.90 5.27
N VAL A 298 8.48 -0.61 4.94
CA VAL A 298 7.84 -0.08 3.73
C VAL A 298 8.43 -0.74 2.48
N ALA A 299 9.76 -0.85 2.37
CA ALA A 299 10.41 -1.52 1.25
C ALA A 299 10.00 -3.00 1.15
N VAL A 300 9.99 -3.73 2.28
CA VAL A 300 9.58 -5.14 2.33
C VAL A 300 8.10 -5.32 2.00
N SER A 301 7.23 -4.38 2.38
CA SER A 301 5.79 -4.44 2.11
C SER A 301 5.45 -4.59 0.61
N HIS A 302 6.29 -4.02 -0.25
CA HIS A 302 6.11 -4.07 -1.71
C HIS A 302 6.37 -5.44 -2.35
N ILE A 303 6.80 -6.44 -1.56
CA ILE A 303 6.85 -7.84 -2.00
C ILE A 303 5.44 -8.40 -2.24
N TRP A 304 4.44 -7.90 -1.49
CA TRP A 304 3.06 -8.37 -1.59
C TRP A 304 2.27 -7.61 -2.68
N PRO A 305 1.56 -8.32 -3.57
CA PRO A 305 0.72 -7.67 -4.58
C PRO A 305 -0.34 -6.73 -3.99
N LEU A 306 -0.90 -7.08 -2.83
CA LEU A 306 -1.97 -6.32 -2.18
C LEU A 306 -1.51 -4.94 -1.69
N THR A 307 -0.22 -4.76 -1.37
CA THR A 307 0.35 -3.45 -1.04
C THR A 307 0.23 -2.48 -2.21
N TRP A 308 0.54 -2.93 -3.42
CA TRP A 308 0.39 -2.13 -4.64
C TRP A 308 -1.07 -1.76 -4.89
N GLU A 309 -1.99 -2.71 -4.63
CA GLU A 309 -3.43 -2.45 -4.75
C GLU A 309 -3.89 -1.33 -3.82
N PHE A 310 -3.42 -1.29 -2.58
CA PHE A 310 -3.77 -0.23 -1.64
C PHE A 310 -3.20 1.13 -2.04
N HIS A 311 -2.00 1.19 -2.62
CA HIS A 311 -1.47 2.43 -3.19
C HIS A 311 -2.38 2.96 -4.30
N PHE A 312 -2.74 2.13 -5.28
CA PHE A 312 -3.62 2.54 -6.38
C PHE A 312 -5.04 2.87 -5.91
N THR A 313 -5.52 2.17 -4.90
CA THR A 313 -6.83 2.46 -4.29
C THR A 313 -6.84 3.86 -3.69
N ARG A 314 -5.81 4.24 -2.92
CA ARG A 314 -5.69 5.58 -2.37
C ARG A 314 -5.57 6.63 -3.47
N ASP A 315 -4.66 6.44 -4.41
CA ASP A 315 -4.42 7.42 -5.45
C ASP A 315 -5.63 7.62 -6.37
N ILE A 316 -6.25 6.54 -6.84
CA ILE A 316 -7.33 6.62 -7.82
C ILE A 316 -8.69 6.87 -7.15
N ILE A 317 -9.05 6.08 -6.11
CA ILE A 317 -10.39 6.13 -5.55
C ILE A 317 -10.54 7.34 -4.61
N THR A 318 -9.57 7.54 -3.71
CA THR A 318 -9.70 8.53 -2.64
C THR A 318 -9.16 9.90 -3.05
N ARG A 319 -7.94 9.96 -3.64
CA ARG A 319 -7.32 11.22 -4.10
C ARG A 319 -7.83 11.70 -5.45
N GLY A 320 -8.41 10.80 -6.26
CA GLY A 320 -8.89 11.15 -7.59
C GLY A 320 -7.78 11.39 -8.60
N ALA A 321 -6.58 10.83 -8.37
CA ALA A 321 -5.44 11.02 -9.25
C ALA A 321 -5.75 10.55 -10.67
N ASP A 322 -5.35 11.35 -11.64
CA ASP A 322 -5.29 10.95 -13.04
C ASP A 322 -4.01 10.13 -13.31
N PHE A 323 -3.82 9.67 -14.55
CA PHE A 323 -2.69 8.80 -14.90
C PHE A 323 -1.33 9.41 -14.51
N MET A 324 -1.15 10.72 -14.70
CA MET A 324 0.12 11.38 -14.37
C MET A 324 0.39 11.40 -12.86
N GLY A 325 -0.68 11.47 -12.04
CA GLY A 325 -0.59 11.43 -10.58
C GLY A 325 -0.01 10.12 -10.04
N TYR A 326 -0.38 8.97 -10.61
CA TYR A 326 0.13 7.66 -10.16
C TYR A 326 1.15 7.01 -11.11
N ALA A 327 1.59 7.69 -12.16
CA ALA A 327 2.48 7.12 -13.19
C ALA A 327 3.81 6.57 -12.64
N ALA A 328 4.40 7.23 -11.65
CA ALA A 328 5.65 6.76 -11.04
C ALA A 328 5.44 5.45 -10.24
N THR A 329 4.39 5.38 -9.44
CA THR A 329 3.98 4.17 -8.71
C THR A 329 3.66 3.04 -9.70
N PHE A 330 2.97 3.36 -10.79
CA PHE A 330 2.68 2.39 -11.85
C PHE A 330 3.95 1.90 -12.55
N GLY A 331 4.93 2.79 -12.80
CA GLY A 331 6.24 2.41 -13.32
C GLY A 331 6.99 1.42 -12.42
N ALA A 332 7.01 1.69 -11.11
CA ALA A 332 7.59 0.76 -10.13
C ALA A 332 6.83 -0.57 -10.08
N PHE A 333 5.51 -0.53 -10.18
CA PHE A 333 4.67 -1.73 -10.26
C PHE A 333 4.95 -2.57 -11.51
N LEU A 334 5.19 -1.95 -12.66
CA LEU A 334 5.61 -2.68 -13.87
C LEU A 334 6.94 -3.39 -13.69
N ILE A 335 7.90 -2.78 -12.97
CA ILE A 335 9.17 -3.43 -12.63
C ILE A 335 8.91 -4.66 -11.73
N TYR A 336 8.05 -4.53 -10.74
CA TYR A 336 7.63 -5.66 -9.90
C TYR A 336 6.99 -6.78 -10.73
N ILE A 337 6.06 -6.47 -11.64
CA ILE A 337 5.44 -7.44 -12.54
C ILE A 337 6.49 -8.14 -13.39
N ALA A 338 7.46 -7.39 -13.94
CA ALA A 338 8.55 -7.97 -14.75
C ALA A 338 9.41 -8.93 -13.91
N MET A 339 9.75 -8.59 -12.67
CA MET A 339 10.52 -9.48 -11.78
C MET A 339 9.74 -10.78 -11.49
N ILE A 340 8.47 -10.69 -11.15
CA ILE A 340 7.63 -11.87 -10.93
C ILE A 340 7.49 -12.69 -12.20
N GLY A 341 7.33 -12.04 -13.37
CA GLY A 341 7.26 -12.68 -14.67
C GLY A 341 8.53 -13.47 -15.03
N ILE A 342 9.70 -12.90 -14.72
CA ILE A 342 10.98 -13.61 -14.89
C ILE A 342 11.04 -14.85 -13.99
N LEU A 343 10.70 -14.70 -12.69
CA LEU A 343 10.68 -15.83 -11.76
C LEU A 343 9.70 -16.92 -12.20
N TYR A 344 8.54 -16.52 -12.70
CA TYR A 344 7.52 -17.43 -13.23
C TYR A 344 8.04 -18.20 -14.44
N THR A 345 8.65 -17.51 -15.36
CA THR A 345 9.24 -18.07 -16.59
C THR A 345 10.37 -19.05 -16.26
N LEU A 346 11.27 -18.66 -15.37
CA LEU A 346 12.35 -19.54 -14.90
C LEU A 346 11.82 -20.81 -14.25
N LYS A 347 10.78 -20.68 -13.40
CA LYS A 347 10.15 -21.84 -12.76
C LYS A 347 9.50 -22.78 -13.75
N PHE A 348 8.82 -22.24 -14.78
CA PHE A 348 8.22 -23.02 -15.84
C PHE A 348 9.27 -23.83 -16.61
N TYR A 349 10.35 -23.20 -17.07
CA TYR A 349 11.39 -23.86 -17.84
C TYR A 349 12.21 -24.85 -17.00
N SER A 350 12.42 -24.58 -15.71
CA SER A 350 13.01 -25.55 -14.79
C SER A 350 12.15 -26.81 -14.67
N ALA A 351 10.82 -26.64 -14.49
CA ALA A 351 9.89 -27.76 -14.42
C ALA A 351 9.81 -28.54 -15.76
N LYS A 352 9.86 -27.84 -16.90
CA LYS A 352 9.94 -28.47 -18.23
C LYS A 352 11.19 -29.33 -18.38
N LYS A 353 12.34 -28.81 -17.97
CA LYS A 353 13.62 -29.53 -18.01
C LYS A 353 13.58 -30.79 -17.13
N GLU A 354 13.11 -30.67 -15.88
CA GLU A 354 12.95 -31.79 -14.95
C GLU A 354 12.03 -32.90 -15.49
N LEU A 355 10.98 -32.52 -16.24
CA LEU A 355 10.09 -33.48 -16.89
C LEU A 355 10.80 -34.24 -18.00
N MET A 356 11.52 -33.52 -18.88
CA MET A 356 12.25 -34.14 -20.00
C MET A 356 13.35 -35.08 -19.52
N GLU A 357 14.06 -34.72 -18.46
CA GLU A 357 15.10 -35.56 -17.84
C GLU A 357 14.50 -36.86 -17.28
N ARG A 358 13.38 -36.79 -16.57
CA ARG A 358 12.67 -37.99 -16.08
C ARG A 358 12.21 -38.92 -17.18
N GLU A 359 11.68 -38.37 -18.29
CA GLU A 359 11.25 -39.17 -19.44
C GLU A 359 12.42 -39.88 -20.15
N ALA A 360 13.55 -39.19 -20.26
CA ALA A 360 14.77 -39.78 -20.82
C ALA A 360 15.31 -40.96 -19.99
N GLU A 361 15.30 -40.79 -18.66
CA GLU A 361 15.68 -41.84 -17.70
C GLU A 361 14.74 -43.05 -17.77
N GLU A 362 13.42 -42.85 -17.85
CA GLU A 362 12.43 -43.91 -17.99
C GLU A 362 12.58 -44.67 -19.30
N HIS A 363 12.85 -43.97 -20.41
CA HIS A 363 13.12 -44.61 -21.69
C HIS A 363 14.39 -45.46 -21.68
N THR A 364 15.45 -44.95 -21.02
CA THR A 364 16.71 -45.70 -20.88
C THR A 364 16.53 -46.96 -20.02
N HIS A 365 15.78 -46.84 -18.93
CA HIS A 365 15.48 -47.99 -18.06
C HIS A 365 14.61 -49.05 -18.74
N LYS A 366 13.58 -48.63 -19.51
CA LYS A 366 12.74 -49.55 -20.29
C LYS A 366 13.55 -50.23 -21.38
N GLY A 367 14.40 -49.51 -22.10
CA GLY A 367 15.28 -50.09 -23.11
C GLY A 367 16.25 -51.12 -22.52
N ALA A 368 16.86 -50.81 -21.37
CA ALA A 368 17.75 -51.75 -20.68
C ALA A 368 17.02 -53.02 -20.21
N LYS A 369 15.77 -52.89 -19.75
CA LYS A 369 14.94 -54.04 -19.32
C LYS A 369 14.56 -54.95 -20.49
N LEU A 370 14.13 -54.37 -21.61
CA LEU A 370 13.80 -55.11 -22.82
C LEU A 370 15.03 -55.86 -23.39
N ALA A 371 16.22 -55.23 -23.40
CA ALA A 371 17.47 -55.86 -23.83
C ALA A 371 17.89 -57.05 -22.92
N LEU A 372 17.57 -56.97 -21.62
CA LEU A 372 17.80 -58.07 -20.68
C LEU A 372 16.80 -59.24 -20.90
N GLU A 373 15.54 -58.94 -21.23
CA GLU A 373 14.50 -59.92 -21.49
C GLU A 373 14.72 -60.66 -22.86
N GLU A 374 15.31 -59.97 -23.84
CA GLU A 374 15.69 -60.59 -25.12
C GLU A 374 16.97 -61.42 -25.07
N ALA A 375 17.80 -61.26 -24.02
CA ALA A 375 19.08 -61.99 -23.82
C ALA A 375 18.90 -63.29 -23.00
N VAL A 376 17.72 -63.59 -22.46
CA VAL A 376 17.34 -64.81 -21.72
C VAL A 376 16.44 -65.69 -22.63
#